data_8087f4ee91c71aef1d13ebd2d016388a
#
_entry.id   8087f4ee91c71aef1d13ebd2d016388a
#
_cell.length_a   1.000
_cell.length_b   1.000
_cell.length_c   1.000
_cell.angle_alpha   90.00
_cell.angle_beta   90.00
_cell.angle_gamma   90.00
#
_symmetry.space_group_name_H-M   'P 1'
#
loop_
_entity.id
_entity.type
_entity.pdbx_description
1 polymer ?
#
loop_
_entity_poly.entity_id
_entity_poly.type
_entity_poly.pdbx_seq_one_letter_code
_entity_poly.pdbx_strand_id
1 'polypeptide(L)'
;MTMLRLNPTTLSRAFGQQLIDEGAYLRPSFENKLLPVVCDRLNDPSLQRADSGSIGVGSALSLFLAAAKRKPNLIVEVGTYIGTSAACMGFGASMSGNPVQLVTCDINPCTDQPFAGLDLPEGSTENVMQKGSTEMFRFLLSQGSKIDMLHIDGRLRGEDLQLLSQLLKPDTLIALDDCEGDEKGHYNLDVLRRSGLIENHAFVSPFDRDLFRCWGLESRSVTAFLLPFDDINVSRQ
;
A
#
# COMPACT_ATOMS: atom_id res chain seq x y z
N MET A 1 -28.74 7.63 -15.63
CA MET A 1 -28.10 7.92 -14.32
C MET A 1 -26.82 8.68 -14.61
N THR A 2 -26.81 10.01 -14.35
CA THR A 2 -25.67 10.87 -14.71
C THR A 2 -24.58 10.63 -13.68
N MET A 3 -23.50 9.95 -14.06
CA MET A 3 -22.30 9.85 -13.22
C MET A 3 -21.77 11.27 -12.99
N LEU A 4 -21.86 11.75 -11.76
CA LEU A 4 -21.13 12.94 -11.34
C LEU A 4 -19.63 12.63 -11.50
N ARG A 5 -19.00 13.22 -12.52
CA ARG A 5 -17.54 13.17 -12.68
C ARG A 5 -16.95 14.11 -11.62
N LEU A 6 -16.64 13.54 -10.45
CA LEU A 6 -15.91 14.29 -9.44
C LEU A 6 -14.50 14.58 -9.97
N ASN A 7 -14.05 15.81 -9.71
CA ASN A 7 -12.69 16.22 -10.05
C ASN A 7 -11.72 15.33 -9.26
N PRO A 8 -10.72 14.68 -9.90
CA PRO A 8 -9.74 13.84 -9.23
C PRO A 8 -9.05 14.51 -8.03
N THR A 9 -8.79 15.80 -8.10
CA THR A 9 -8.21 16.58 -6.99
C THR A 9 -9.17 16.66 -5.79
N THR A 10 -10.47 16.83 -6.03
CA THR A 10 -11.48 16.86 -4.95
C THR A 10 -11.60 15.50 -4.28
N LEU A 11 -11.58 14.39 -5.06
CA LEU A 11 -11.58 13.04 -4.52
C LEU A 11 -10.34 12.76 -3.68
N SER A 12 -9.17 13.14 -4.18
CA SER A 12 -7.89 12.94 -3.49
C SER A 12 -7.85 13.68 -2.15
N ARG A 13 -8.33 14.92 -2.12
CA ARG A 13 -8.44 15.70 -0.86
C ARG A 13 -9.42 15.07 0.11
N ALA A 14 -10.61 14.69 -0.36
CA ALA A 14 -11.63 14.07 0.49
C ALA A 14 -11.13 12.76 1.10
N PHE A 15 -10.48 11.92 0.30
CA PHE A 15 -9.90 10.67 0.78
C PHE A 15 -8.77 10.91 1.78
N GLY A 16 -7.83 11.80 1.47
CA GLY A 16 -6.74 12.15 2.38
C GLY A 16 -7.24 12.73 3.71
N GLN A 17 -8.23 13.65 3.67
CA GLN A 17 -8.84 14.19 4.88
C GLN A 17 -9.55 13.10 5.68
N GLN A 18 -10.27 12.19 5.02
CA GLN A 18 -10.93 11.07 5.67
C GLN A 18 -9.92 10.14 6.37
N LEU A 19 -8.78 9.83 5.72
CA LEU A 19 -7.73 9.03 6.35
C LEU A 19 -7.20 9.69 7.62
N ILE A 20 -7.01 11.01 7.61
CA ILE A 20 -6.50 11.75 8.77
C ILE A 20 -7.54 11.83 9.88
N ASP A 21 -8.78 12.17 9.55
CA ASP A 21 -9.85 12.32 10.54
C ASP A 21 -10.15 10.98 11.23
N GLU A 22 -10.29 9.91 10.44
CA GLU A 22 -10.50 8.56 10.95
C GLU A 22 -9.24 7.98 11.64
N GLY A 23 -8.06 8.40 11.21
CA GLY A 23 -6.78 7.95 11.75
C GLY A 23 -6.28 8.75 12.94
N ALA A 24 -6.91 9.85 13.31
CA ALA A 24 -6.42 10.74 14.37
C ALA A 24 -6.19 10.00 15.71
N TYR A 25 -7.06 9.04 16.05
CA TYR A 25 -6.91 8.21 17.25
C TYR A 25 -5.75 7.20 17.13
N LEU A 26 -5.28 6.89 15.92
CA LEU A 26 -4.17 5.97 15.68
C LEU A 26 -2.81 6.66 15.72
N ARG A 27 -2.80 8.00 15.77
CA ARG A 27 -1.57 8.79 15.79
C ARG A 27 -0.58 8.34 16.88
N PRO A 28 -0.98 8.11 18.15
CA PRO A 28 -0.06 7.60 19.16
C PRO A 28 0.56 6.24 18.82
N SER A 29 -0.21 5.35 18.18
CA SER A 29 0.30 4.05 17.75
C SER A 29 1.31 4.19 16.62
N PHE A 30 1.03 5.06 15.65
CA PHE A 30 1.98 5.37 14.57
C PHE A 30 3.26 5.98 15.13
N GLU A 31 3.18 7.05 15.91
CA GLU A 31 4.34 7.80 16.40
C GLU A 31 5.19 7.01 17.41
N ASN A 32 4.56 6.25 18.30
CA ASN A 32 5.29 5.59 19.40
C ASN A 32 5.71 4.15 19.11
N LYS A 33 5.04 3.47 18.15
CA LYS A 33 5.32 2.06 17.87
C LYS A 33 5.85 1.82 16.47
N LEU A 34 5.23 2.41 15.43
CA LEU A 34 5.62 2.17 14.05
C LEU A 34 6.74 3.08 13.58
N LEU A 35 6.64 4.39 13.83
CA LEU A 35 7.60 5.37 13.34
C LEU A 35 9.06 5.08 13.80
N PRO A 36 9.34 4.65 15.04
CA PRO A 36 10.68 4.23 15.42
C PRO A 36 11.22 3.09 14.55
N VAL A 37 10.42 2.05 14.29
CA VAL A 37 10.81 0.91 13.43
C VAL A 37 11.09 1.37 12.00
N VAL A 38 10.26 2.28 11.47
CA VAL A 38 10.46 2.87 10.13
C VAL A 38 11.75 3.69 10.10
N CYS A 39 11.97 4.55 11.09
CA CYS A 39 13.17 5.39 11.16
C CYS A 39 14.45 4.56 11.32
N ASP A 40 14.42 3.51 12.14
CA ASP A 40 15.57 2.61 12.32
C ASP A 40 15.96 1.96 11.01
N ARG A 41 15.00 1.45 10.24
CA ARG A 41 15.26 0.86 8.92
C ARG A 41 15.77 1.88 7.90
N LEU A 42 15.17 3.06 7.85
CA LEU A 42 15.58 4.12 6.93
C LEU A 42 16.98 4.67 7.24
N ASN A 43 17.42 4.56 8.48
CA ASN A 43 18.74 5.05 8.94
C ASN A 43 19.79 3.95 9.07
N ASP A 44 19.45 2.67 8.86
CA ASP A 44 20.41 1.57 8.93
C ASP A 44 21.26 1.49 7.64
N PRO A 45 22.56 1.85 7.71
CA PRO A 45 23.42 1.82 6.52
C PRO A 45 23.59 0.43 5.92
N SER A 46 23.40 -0.63 6.72
CA SER A 46 23.54 -2.02 6.26
C SER A 46 22.37 -2.43 5.34
N LEU A 47 21.24 -1.76 5.45
CA LEU A 47 20.04 -1.98 4.64
C LEU A 47 19.96 -1.09 3.39
N GLN A 48 20.78 -0.02 3.32
CA GLN A 48 20.73 0.92 2.21
C GLN A 48 21.54 0.42 1.01
N ARG A 49 20.99 0.61 -0.19
CA ARG A 49 21.65 0.36 -1.47
C ARG A 49 21.65 1.62 -2.31
N ALA A 50 22.71 1.81 -3.10
CA ALA A 50 22.86 3.01 -3.93
C ALA A 50 21.84 3.11 -5.08
N ASP A 51 21.24 1.99 -5.46
CA ASP A 51 20.34 1.84 -6.61
C ASP A 51 18.86 1.69 -6.23
N SER A 52 18.55 1.77 -4.95
CA SER A 52 17.19 1.60 -4.44
C SER A 52 16.89 2.61 -3.34
N GLY A 53 15.64 3.08 -3.33
CA GLY A 53 15.07 3.90 -2.28
C GLY A 53 13.98 3.17 -1.52
N SER A 54 13.66 3.63 -0.32
CA SER A 54 12.49 3.21 0.43
C SER A 54 11.44 4.31 0.41
N ILE A 55 10.19 3.94 0.69
CA ILE A 55 9.09 4.91 0.81
C ILE A 55 9.41 5.98 1.86
N GLY A 56 8.99 7.22 1.60
CA GLY A 56 9.08 8.31 2.59
C GLY A 56 8.07 8.16 3.71
N VAL A 57 8.27 8.91 4.81
CA VAL A 57 7.39 8.83 6.01
C VAL A 57 5.93 9.18 5.69
N GLY A 58 5.68 10.09 4.74
CA GLY A 58 4.31 10.42 4.30
C GLY A 58 3.62 9.24 3.61
N SER A 59 4.30 8.53 2.71
CA SER A 59 3.81 7.30 2.10
C SER A 59 3.60 6.22 3.14
N ALA A 60 4.53 6.08 4.11
CA ALA A 60 4.41 5.15 5.23
C ALA A 60 3.13 5.42 6.05
N LEU A 61 2.85 6.67 6.40
CA LEU A 61 1.62 7.06 7.09
C LEU A 61 0.37 6.76 6.25
N SER A 62 0.40 7.07 4.95
CA SER A 62 -0.75 6.80 4.07
C SER A 62 -1.08 5.31 3.99
N LEU A 63 -0.07 4.46 3.84
CA LEU A 63 -0.22 3.00 3.79
C LEU A 63 -0.74 2.44 5.13
N PHE A 64 -0.19 2.95 6.25
CA PHE A 64 -0.66 2.58 7.59
C PHE A 64 -2.14 2.92 7.80
N LEU A 65 -2.56 4.15 7.49
CA LEU A 65 -3.93 4.60 7.67
C LEU A 65 -4.90 3.87 6.72
N ALA A 66 -4.50 3.66 5.47
CA ALA A 66 -5.30 2.93 4.49
C ALA A 66 -5.51 1.47 4.92
N ALA A 67 -4.46 0.79 5.40
CA ALA A 67 -4.55 -0.57 5.91
C ALA A 67 -5.39 -0.64 7.20
N ALA A 68 -5.23 0.31 8.12
CA ALA A 68 -6.04 0.38 9.35
C ALA A 68 -7.54 0.55 9.05
N LYS A 69 -7.86 1.35 8.03
CA LYS A 69 -9.23 1.55 7.56
C LYS A 69 -9.80 0.31 6.88
N ARG A 70 -9.04 -0.31 5.97
CA ARG A 70 -9.47 -1.48 5.17
C ARG A 70 -9.48 -2.78 5.96
N LYS A 71 -8.64 -2.91 6.97
CA LYS A 71 -8.49 -4.13 7.80
C LYS A 71 -8.25 -5.38 6.94
N PRO A 72 -7.28 -5.37 6.01
CA PRO A 72 -7.04 -6.49 5.12
C PRO A 72 -6.57 -7.71 5.93
N ASN A 73 -7.05 -8.92 5.56
CA ASN A 73 -6.50 -10.17 6.07
C ASN A 73 -5.25 -10.58 5.27
N LEU A 74 -5.29 -10.41 3.94
CA LEU A 74 -4.16 -10.70 3.06
C LEU A 74 -3.67 -9.43 2.38
N ILE A 75 -2.43 -9.07 2.71
CA ILE A 75 -1.66 -8.03 2.05
C ILE A 75 -0.66 -8.67 1.10
N VAL A 76 -0.62 -8.20 -0.14
CA VAL A 76 0.34 -8.63 -1.15
C VAL A 76 1.16 -7.43 -1.61
N GLU A 77 2.48 -7.60 -1.72
CA GLU A 77 3.38 -6.52 -2.10
C GLU A 77 4.36 -6.96 -3.19
N VAL A 78 4.56 -6.11 -4.18
CA VAL A 78 5.60 -6.22 -5.20
C VAL A 78 6.68 -5.19 -4.92
N GLY A 79 7.84 -5.63 -4.45
CA GLY A 79 8.96 -4.79 -4.00
C GLY A 79 9.07 -4.76 -2.47
N THR A 80 9.83 -5.71 -1.89
CA THR A 80 10.02 -5.78 -0.43
C THR A 80 11.09 -4.81 0.07
N TYR A 81 12.22 -4.74 -0.61
CA TYR A 81 13.42 -4.00 -0.24
C TYR A 81 13.76 -4.16 1.25
N ILE A 82 13.67 -3.09 2.08
CA ILE A 82 13.90 -3.12 3.53
C ILE A 82 12.63 -3.37 4.35
N GLY A 83 11.48 -3.60 3.70
CA GLY A 83 10.22 -3.94 4.33
C GLY A 83 9.50 -2.79 5.04
N THR A 84 9.79 -1.54 4.73
CA THR A 84 9.15 -0.38 5.37
C THR A 84 7.65 -0.30 5.06
N SER A 85 7.26 -0.38 3.79
CA SER A 85 5.86 -0.40 3.34
C SER A 85 5.09 -1.56 3.91
N ALA A 86 5.70 -2.77 3.87
CA ALA A 86 5.15 -3.99 4.45
C ALA A 86 4.85 -3.83 5.95
N ALA A 87 5.82 -3.28 6.72
CA ALA A 87 5.64 -2.98 8.15
C ALA A 87 4.46 -2.03 8.38
N CYS A 88 4.37 -0.95 7.59
CA CYS A 88 3.31 0.04 7.73
C CYS A 88 1.93 -0.55 7.45
N MET A 89 1.78 -1.31 6.37
CA MET A 89 0.52 -1.98 6.03
C MET A 89 0.15 -3.05 7.06
N GLY A 90 1.11 -3.90 7.45
CA GLY A 90 0.89 -4.96 8.44
C GLY A 90 0.47 -4.40 9.79
N PHE A 91 1.18 -3.39 10.30
CA PHE A 91 0.82 -2.75 11.57
C PHE A 91 -0.52 -2.02 11.48
N GLY A 92 -0.82 -1.34 10.37
CA GLY A 92 -2.12 -0.71 10.13
C GLY A 92 -3.27 -1.73 10.17
N ALA A 93 -3.15 -2.82 9.43
CA ALA A 93 -4.15 -3.89 9.40
C ALA A 93 -4.39 -4.50 10.79
N SER A 94 -3.32 -4.67 11.57
CA SER A 94 -3.36 -5.24 12.92
C SER A 94 -4.12 -4.39 13.94
N MET A 95 -4.38 -3.10 13.64
CA MET A 95 -5.18 -2.23 14.52
C MET A 95 -6.63 -2.72 14.71
N SER A 96 -7.09 -3.64 13.87
CA SER A 96 -8.36 -4.33 14.04
C SER A 96 -8.35 -5.41 15.13
N GLY A 97 -7.18 -5.80 15.63
CA GLY A 97 -6.97 -6.93 16.54
C GLY A 97 -6.97 -8.30 15.86
N ASN A 98 -7.15 -8.35 14.54
CA ASN A 98 -7.12 -9.60 13.76
C ASN A 98 -5.70 -9.90 13.27
N PRO A 99 -5.33 -11.19 13.12
CA PRO A 99 -4.09 -11.56 12.45
C PRO A 99 -4.08 -11.08 11.00
N VAL A 100 -2.88 -10.72 10.52
CA VAL A 100 -2.66 -10.28 9.15
C VAL A 100 -1.67 -11.20 8.47
N GLN A 101 -1.92 -11.52 7.20
CA GLN A 101 -1.01 -12.26 6.35
C GLN A 101 -0.36 -11.30 5.35
N LEU A 102 0.97 -11.34 5.27
CA LEU A 102 1.74 -10.63 4.27
C LEU A 102 2.42 -11.64 3.35
N VAL A 103 2.26 -11.45 2.04
CA VAL A 103 3.08 -12.09 1.02
C VAL A 103 3.72 -11.01 0.19
N THR A 104 5.03 -10.93 0.19
CA THR A 104 5.79 -9.94 -0.56
C THR A 104 6.89 -10.59 -1.38
N CYS A 105 7.28 -9.97 -2.49
CA CYS A 105 8.35 -10.45 -3.34
C CYS A 105 9.35 -9.35 -3.69
N ASP A 106 10.60 -9.76 -3.78
CA ASP A 106 11.69 -8.95 -4.30
C ASP A 106 12.75 -9.90 -4.89
N ILE A 107 13.38 -9.51 -5.99
CA ILE A 107 14.50 -10.30 -6.57
C ILE A 107 15.74 -10.27 -5.68
N ASN A 108 15.84 -9.24 -4.83
CA ASN A 108 16.96 -9.04 -3.92
C ASN A 108 16.52 -8.30 -2.64
N PRO A 109 15.70 -8.93 -1.77
CA PRO A 109 15.24 -8.31 -0.54
C PRO A 109 16.40 -8.06 0.42
N CYS A 110 16.33 -6.96 1.18
CA CYS A 110 17.28 -6.67 2.27
C CYS A 110 16.79 -7.23 3.61
N THR A 111 15.55 -7.69 3.70
CA THR A 111 14.97 -8.34 4.89
C THR A 111 14.08 -9.51 4.49
N ASP A 112 14.08 -10.54 5.32
CA ASP A 112 13.14 -11.67 5.29
C ASP A 112 12.06 -11.56 6.39
N GLN A 113 12.15 -10.53 7.24
CA GLN A 113 11.26 -10.28 8.37
C GLN A 113 10.70 -8.84 8.38
N PRO A 114 9.82 -8.48 7.42
CA PRO A 114 9.22 -7.14 7.38
C PRO A 114 8.47 -6.76 8.67
N PHE A 115 8.00 -7.73 9.44
CA PHE A 115 7.27 -7.50 10.69
C PHE A 115 8.16 -7.43 11.93
N ALA A 116 9.49 -7.61 11.77
CA ALA A 116 10.43 -7.53 12.90
C ALA A 116 10.29 -6.18 13.64
N GLY A 117 10.24 -6.25 14.98
CA GLY A 117 10.09 -5.09 15.85
C GLY A 117 8.65 -4.58 16.03
N LEU A 118 7.66 -5.23 15.40
CA LEU A 118 6.25 -4.90 15.53
C LEU A 118 5.54 -5.90 16.46
N ASP A 119 4.67 -5.38 17.32
CA ASP A 119 3.76 -6.17 18.15
C ASP A 119 2.46 -6.40 17.36
N LEU A 120 2.37 -7.54 16.68
CA LEU A 120 1.23 -7.93 15.87
C LEU A 120 0.38 -9.01 16.57
N PRO A 121 -0.92 -9.12 16.27
CA PRO A 121 -1.78 -10.17 16.80
C PRO A 121 -1.22 -11.56 16.52
N GLU A 122 -1.44 -12.49 17.47
CA GLU A 122 -1.06 -13.89 17.32
C GLU A 122 -1.68 -14.49 16.03
N GLY A 123 -0.89 -15.26 15.30
CA GLY A 123 -1.29 -15.82 14.02
C GLY A 123 -1.00 -14.93 12.82
N SER A 124 -0.47 -13.71 13.03
CA SER A 124 0.05 -12.90 11.91
C SER A 124 1.28 -13.58 11.30
N THR A 125 1.35 -13.56 9.97
CA THR A 125 2.41 -14.23 9.20
C THR A 125 2.99 -13.35 8.12
N GLU A 126 4.27 -13.57 7.81
CA GLU A 126 4.95 -12.93 6.71
C GLU A 126 5.66 -13.98 5.85
N ASN A 127 5.61 -13.80 4.53
CA ASN A 127 6.28 -14.64 3.56
C ASN A 127 6.99 -13.74 2.54
N VAL A 128 8.29 -13.64 2.66
CA VAL A 128 9.14 -12.89 1.73
C VAL A 128 9.71 -13.85 0.69
N MET A 129 9.26 -13.67 -0.55
CA MET A 129 9.70 -14.49 -1.66
C MET A 129 10.84 -13.79 -2.40
N GLN A 130 12.05 -14.37 -2.39
CA GLN A 130 13.15 -13.91 -3.23
C GLN A 130 12.92 -14.34 -4.69
N LYS A 131 11.88 -13.77 -5.30
CA LYS A 131 11.34 -14.10 -6.63
C LYS A 131 10.77 -12.85 -7.28
N GLY A 132 10.40 -12.98 -8.55
CA GLY A 132 9.61 -11.96 -9.23
C GLY A 132 8.12 -12.03 -8.88
N SER A 133 7.39 -10.99 -9.27
CA SER A 133 5.94 -10.87 -9.04
C SER A 133 5.14 -12.03 -9.63
N THR A 134 5.53 -12.48 -10.83
CA THR A 134 4.84 -13.57 -11.53
C THR A 134 4.84 -14.86 -10.72
N GLU A 135 5.99 -15.24 -10.14
CA GLU A 135 6.10 -16.44 -9.31
C GLU A 135 5.29 -16.31 -8.01
N MET A 136 5.28 -15.14 -7.40
CA MET A 136 4.46 -14.86 -6.23
C MET A 136 2.96 -14.98 -6.54
N PHE A 137 2.51 -14.39 -7.64
CA PHE A 137 1.10 -14.47 -8.03
C PHE A 137 0.67 -15.91 -8.38
N ARG A 138 1.54 -16.70 -9.04
CA ARG A 138 1.29 -18.13 -9.26
C ARG A 138 1.17 -18.91 -7.94
N PHE A 139 2.05 -18.62 -6.99
CA PHE A 139 1.97 -19.21 -5.65
C PHE A 139 0.63 -18.89 -4.98
N LEU A 140 0.22 -17.62 -4.95
CA LEU A 140 -1.06 -17.21 -4.37
C LEU A 140 -2.27 -17.88 -5.04
N LEU A 141 -2.25 -18.02 -6.37
CA LEU A 141 -3.29 -18.75 -7.10
C LEU A 141 -3.32 -20.22 -6.70
N SER A 142 -2.17 -20.87 -6.54
CA SER A 142 -2.12 -22.28 -6.12
C SER A 142 -2.70 -22.52 -4.72
N GLN A 143 -2.71 -21.47 -3.87
CA GLN A 143 -3.32 -21.49 -2.54
C GLN A 143 -4.82 -21.11 -2.56
N GLY A 144 -5.40 -20.79 -3.73
CA GLY A 144 -6.77 -20.30 -3.83
C GLY A 144 -6.98 -18.93 -3.19
N SER A 145 -5.92 -18.16 -3.00
CA SER A 145 -5.95 -16.88 -2.30
C SER A 145 -6.68 -15.79 -3.09
N LYS A 146 -7.25 -14.81 -2.37
CA LYS A 146 -7.78 -13.56 -2.90
C LYS A 146 -7.18 -12.38 -2.14
N ILE A 147 -6.76 -11.35 -2.87
CA ILE A 147 -6.03 -10.21 -2.32
C ILE A 147 -7.01 -9.19 -1.74
N ASP A 148 -6.79 -8.76 -0.50
CA ASP A 148 -7.54 -7.66 0.13
C ASP A 148 -6.87 -6.31 -0.14
N MET A 149 -5.53 -6.26 -0.05
CA MET A 149 -4.74 -5.08 -0.33
C MET A 149 -3.50 -5.47 -1.14
N LEU A 150 -3.28 -4.77 -2.26
CA LEU A 150 -2.12 -4.93 -3.13
C LEU A 150 -1.29 -3.65 -3.14
N HIS A 151 -0.03 -3.74 -2.79
CA HIS A 151 0.95 -2.66 -2.94
C HIS A 151 1.93 -2.98 -4.06
N ILE A 152 2.17 -2.02 -4.94
CA ILE A 152 3.04 -2.18 -6.11
C ILE A 152 4.11 -1.09 -6.08
N ASP A 153 5.30 -1.48 -5.68
CA ASP A 153 6.55 -0.70 -5.72
C ASP A 153 7.57 -1.32 -6.70
N GLY A 154 7.15 -2.25 -7.51
CA GLY A 154 7.89 -2.83 -8.64
C GLY A 154 7.19 -2.51 -9.97
N ARG A 155 7.66 -3.12 -11.06
CA ARG A 155 6.98 -3.05 -12.37
C ARG A 155 6.24 -4.35 -12.65
N LEU A 156 4.94 -4.24 -12.91
CA LEU A 156 4.13 -5.35 -13.39
C LEU A 156 4.54 -5.77 -14.80
N ARG A 157 4.50 -7.06 -15.07
CA ARG A 157 4.73 -7.65 -16.39
C ARG A 157 3.40 -8.06 -17.02
N GLY A 158 3.39 -8.31 -18.32
CA GLY A 158 2.16 -8.70 -19.01
C GLY A 158 1.50 -9.97 -18.45
N GLU A 159 2.30 -10.95 -18.01
CA GLU A 159 1.80 -12.17 -17.37
C GLU A 159 1.16 -11.91 -16.00
N ASP A 160 1.70 -10.94 -15.23
CA ASP A 160 1.14 -10.57 -13.93
C ASP A 160 -0.31 -10.12 -14.03
N LEU A 161 -0.68 -9.43 -15.10
CA LEU A 161 -2.05 -8.94 -15.31
C LEU A 161 -3.06 -10.08 -15.45
N GLN A 162 -2.67 -11.18 -16.13
CA GLN A 162 -3.53 -12.37 -16.26
C GLN A 162 -3.71 -13.08 -14.91
N LEU A 163 -2.67 -13.13 -14.09
CA LEU A 163 -2.72 -13.72 -12.76
C LEU A 163 -3.54 -12.83 -11.81
N LEU A 164 -3.32 -11.51 -11.85
CA LEU A 164 -4.06 -10.54 -11.05
C LEU A 164 -5.56 -10.56 -11.36
N SER A 165 -5.98 -10.80 -12.60
CA SER A 165 -7.41 -10.92 -12.94
C SER A 165 -8.14 -12.02 -12.17
N GLN A 166 -7.39 -13.02 -11.69
CA GLN A 166 -7.91 -14.13 -10.90
C GLN A 166 -7.72 -13.94 -9.39
N LEU A 167 -6.78 -13.08 -8.96
CA LEU A 167 -6.44 -12.83 -7.56
C LEU A 167 -7.20 -11.65 -6.96
N LEU A 168 -7.45 -10.61 -7.76
CA LEU A 168 -8.14 -9.41 -7.29
C LEU A 168 -9.62 -9.69 -7.03
N LYS A 169 -10.14 -9.05 -6.00
CA LYS A 169 -11.57 -8.92 -5.71
C LYS A 169 -12.05 -7.56 -6.23
N PRO A 170 -13.36 -7.38 -6.46
CA PRO A 170 -13.91 -6.08 -6.84
C PRO A 170 -13.60 -4.96 -5.84
N ASP A 171 -13.42 -5.33 -4.57
CA ASP A 171 -13.13 -4.43 -3.44
C ASP A 171 -11.67 -4.42 -3.00
N THR A 172 -10.75 -5.01 -3.77
CA THR A 172 -9.30 -4.95 -3.48
C THR A 172 -8.83 -3.49 -3.48
N LEU A 173 -8.19 -3.07 -2.38
CA LEU A 173 -7.46 -1.80 -2.35
C LEU A 173 -6.10 -1.98 -3.04
N ILE A 174 -5.80 -1.15 -4.03
CA ILE A 174 -4.49 -1.17 -4.70
C ILE A 174 -3.76 0.13 -4.37
N ALA A 175 -2.52 0.03 -3.92
CA ALA A 175 -1.61 1.14 -3.70
C ALA A 175 -0.45 1.08 -4.71
N LEU A 176 -0.12 2.22 -5.31
CA LEU A 176 0.96 2.38 -6.28
C LEU A 176 1.98 3.35 -5.71
N ASP A 177 3.22 2.93 -5.59
CA ASP A 177 4.30 3.83 -5.20
C ASP A 177 4.94 4.54 -6.41
N ASP A 178 5.83 5.50 -6.17
CA ASP A 178 6.50 6.33 -7.17
C ASP A 178 5.51 7.04 -8.15
N CYS A 179 4.51 7.70 -7.60
CA CYS A 179 3.54 8.47 -8.37
C CYS A 179 3.87 9.98 -8.46
N GLU A 180 5.05 10.41 -8.03
CA GLU A 180 5.51 11.80 -8.08
C GLU A 180 6.11 12.24 -9.43
N GLY A 181 6.41 11.31 -10.32
CA GLY A 181 7.02 11.56 -11.63
C GLY A 181 6.60 10.51 -12.67
N ASP A 182 7.30 10.47 -13.81
CA ASP A 182 7.07 9.47 -14.88
C ASP A 182 7.70 8.11 -14.54
N GLU A 183 7.53 7.68 -13.32
CA GLU A 183 8.15 6.51 -12.71
C GLU A 183 7.23 5.28 -12.73
N LYS A 184 7.52 4.31 -11.87
CA LYS A 184 6.85 3.00 -11.80
C LYS A 184 5.35 3.11 -11.55
N GLY A 185 4.92 4.07 -10.71
CA GLY A 185 3.51 4.24 -10.36
C GLY A 185 2.62 4.54 -11.58
N HIS A 186 3.03 5.49 -12.43
CA HIS A 186 2.30 5.83 -13.65
C HIS A 186 2.34 4.72 -14.70
N TYR A 187 3.47 4.01 -14.83
CA TYR A 187 3.55 2.83 -15.67
C TYR A 187 2.55 1.76 -15.23
N ASN A 188 2.53 1.41 -13.94
CA ASN A 188 1.62 0.41 -13.39
C ASN A 188 0.15 0.82 -13.54
N LEU A 189 -0.17 2.10 -13.31
CA LEU A 189 -1.50 2.64 -13.54
C LEU A 189 -1.98 2.45 -14.99
N ASP A 190 -1.10 2.74 -15.95
CA ASP A 190 -1.43 2.62 -17.37
C ASP A 190 -1.66 1.16 -17.78
N VAL A 191 -0.81 0.23 -17.36
CA VAL A 191 -0.99 -1.19 -17.69
C VAL A 191 -2.23 -1.78 -17.01
N LEU A 192 -2.54 -1.41 -15.76
CA LEU A 192 -3.76 -1.83 -15.07
C LEU A 192 -5.03 -1.29 -15.75
N ARG A 193 -5.01 -0.05 -16.22
CA ARG A 193 -6.14 0.53 -16.99
C ARG A 193 -6.34 -0.18 -18.31
N ARG A 194 -5.28 -0.40 -19.08
CA ARG A 194 -5.38 -1.09 -20.38
C ARG A 194 -5.83 -2.54 -20.27
N SER A 195 -5.56 -3.18 -19.14
CA SER A 195 -6.02 -4.55 -18.89
C SER A 195 -7.48 -4.65 -18.44
N GLY A 196 -8.15 -3.53 -18.15
CA GLY A 196 -9.51 -3.52 -17.61
C GLY A 196 -9.64 -3.90 -16.13
N LEU A 197 -8.52 -4.17 -15.43
CA LEU A 197 -8.54 -4.66 -14.05
C LEU A 197 -9.05 -3.64 -13.03
N ILE A 198 -9.03 -2.36 -13.38
CA ILE A 198 -9.38 -1.26 -12.47
C ILE A 198 -10.51 -0.37 -13.00
N GLU A 199 -11.37 -0.91 -13.87
CA GLU A 199 -12.52 -0.15 -14.42
C GLU A 199 -13.47 0.38 -13.34
N ASN A 200 -13.58 -0.33 -12.21
CA ASN A 200 -14.42 0.02 -11.07
C ASN A 200 -13.66 0.73 -9.95
N HIS A 201 -12.48 1.29 -10.25
CA HIS A 201 -11.66 1.98 -9.26
C HIS A 201 -11.44 3.44 -9.64
N ALA A 202 -11.42 4.31 -8.63
CA ALA A 202 -10.97 5.68 -8.76
C ALA A 202 -9.51 5.81 -8.35
N PHE A 203 -8.73 6.51 -9.16
CA PHE A 203 -7.38 6.91 -8.80
C PHE A 203 -7.45 8.12 -7.87
N VAL A 204 -6.87 7.97 -6.68
CA VAL A 204 -6.73 9.04 -5.70
C VAL A 204 -5.29 9.09 -5.19
N SER A 205 -4.72 10.28 -5.16
CA SER A 205 -3.47 10.52 -4.45
C SER A 205 -3.80 11.31 -3.20
N PRO A 206 -3.62 10.77 -1.99
CA PRO A 206 -3.89 11.49 -0.75
C PRO A 206 -2.91 12.63 -0.53
N PHE A 207 -1.97 12.80 -1.45
CA PHE A 207 -0.90 13.76 -1.34
C PHE A 207 -1.41 15.18 -1.50
N ASP A 208 -1.87 15.75 -0.41
CA ASP A 208 -1.82 17.17 -0.15
C ASP A 208 -0.68 17.39 0.85
N ARG A 209 0.37 18.13 0.45
CA ARG A 209 1.50 18.47 1.33
C ARG A 209 1.00 19.09 2.64
N ASP A 210 -0.13 19.76 2.63
CA ASP A 210 -0.72 20.39 3.80
C ASP A 210 -1.34 19.36 4.77
N LEU A 211 -1.86 18.24 4.25
CA LEU A 211 -2.37 17.13 5.06
C LEU A 211 -1.28 16.48 5.92
N PHE A 212 -0.13 16.21 5.34
CA PHE A 212 0.98 15.61 6.09
C PHE A 212 1.69 16.60 7.02
N ARG A 213 1.65 17.90 6.71
CA ARG A 213 2.15 18.95 7.60
C ARG A 213 1.40 19.02 8.92
N CYS A 214 0.11 18.72 8.98
CA CYS A 214 -0.62 18.69 10.25
C CYS A 214 -0.09 17.62 11.22
N TRP A 215 0.62 16.60 10.69
CA TRP A 215 1.34 15.60 11.49
C TRP A 215 2.85 15.93 11.64
N GLY A 216 3.32 17.07 11.13
CA GLY A 216 4.72 17.44 11.14
C GLY A 216 5.61 16.65 10.19
N LEU A 217 5.01 15.99 9.19
CA LEU A 217 5.71 15.11 8.26
C LEU A 217 5.88 15.77 6.90
N GLU A 218 7.08 15.64 6.33
CA GLU A 218 7.35 15.97 4.93
C GLU A 218 7.65 14.69 4.16
N SER A 219 7.06 14.53 2.99
CA SER A 219 7.34 13.40 2.11
C SER A 219 7.68 13.88 0.70
N ARG A 220 8.66 13.24 0.08
CA ARG A 220 9.00 13.44 -1.34
C ARG A 220 8.42 12.33 -2.21
N SER A 221 8.20 11.13 -1.65
CA SER A 221 7.59 10.03 -2.36
C SER A 221 6.07 10.09 -2.27
N VAL A 222 5.38 9.67 -3.32
CA VAL A 222 3.92 9.70 -3.44
C VAL A 222 3.41 8.30 -3.69
N THR A 223 2.68 7.77 -2.71
CA THR A 223 1.86 6.58 -2.88
C THR A 223 0.44 7.00 -3.25
N ALA A 224 -0.04 6.56 -4.40
CA ALA A 224 -1.42 6.75 -4.82
C ALA A 224 -2.25 5.48 -4.58
N PHE A 225 -3.57 5.64 -4.53
CA PHE A 225 -4.50 4.53 -4.30
C PHE A 225 -5.50 4.41 -5.44
N LEU A 226 -5.86 3.18 -5.75
CA LEU A 226 -6.98 2.81 -6.58
C LEU A 226 -8.07 2.29 -5.64
N LEU A 227 -9.07 3.11 -5.41
CA LEU A 227 -10.19 2.82 -4.52
C LEU A 227 -11.37 2.27 -5.31
N PRO A 228 -11.97 1.15 -4.88
CA PRO A 228 -13.26 0.73 -5.41
C PRO A 228 -14.30 1.86 -5.32
N PHE A 229 -15.13 2.04 -6.35
CA PHE A 229 -16.14 3.11 -6.35
C PHE A 229 -17.11 3.03 -5.18
N ASP A 230 -17.37 1.83 -4.65
CA ASP A 230 -18.25 1.62 -3.50
C ASP A 230 -17.67 2.19 -2.19
N ASP A 231 -16.35 2.36 -2.11
CA ASP A 231 -15.68 2.98 -0.96
C ASP A 231 -15.71 4.52 -1.00
N ILE A 232 -16.06 5.08 -2.15
CA ILE A 232 -16.14 6.51 -2.33
C ILE A 232 -17.53 6.97 -1.89
N ASN A 233 -17.74 7.04 -0.57
CA ASN A 233 -18.91 7.70 -0.01
C ASN A 233 -18.83 9.21 -0.26
N VAL A 234 -19.25 9.61 -1.44
CA VAL A 234 -19.62 11.01 -1.65
C VAL A 234 -20.93 11.20 -0.94
N SER A 235 -20.89 11.67 0.31
CA SER A 235 -22.06 12.19 0.98
C SER A 235 -22.74 13.16 0.01
N ARG A 236 -23.94 12.79 -0.45
CA ARG A 236 -24.80 13.67 -1.23
C ARG A 236 -25.15 14.84 -0.31
N GLN A 237 -24.34 15.90 -0.38
CA GLN A 237 -24.73 17.22 0.09
C GLN A 237 -25.41 17.98 -1.04
#